data_76b9069aa5dbf0f104e67368a0cc54b3
#
_entry.id   76b9069aa5dbf0f104e67368a0cc54b3
#
_cell.length_a   1.000
_cell.length_b   1.000
_cell.length_c   1.000
_cell.angle_alpha   90.00
_cell.angle_beta   90.00
_cell.angle_gamma   90.00
#
_symmetry.space_group_name_H-M   'P 1'
#
loop_
_entity.id
_entity.type
_entity.pdbx_description
1 polymer ?
#
loop_
_entity_poly.entity_id
_entity_poly.type
_entity_poly.pdbx_seq_one_letter_code
_entity_poly.pdbx_strand_id
1 'polypeptide(L)'
;RKVGQLQGEEKYVEALELLNDGIVIAKQNNHAGTERQWLEMKLAIYELQKNSKEIIETCRTLFIANSGSMKYYKKLKENVPSDEWKTFLHRMIAKVKYRSEVIADIFEVEKEYDELLKWIISESYNRIIRILNYGLRMPKNYHSALLDLFAVDIKAYTENKFNIGRKHYQTIAQWLHEAKRFTGGTMIVARIVGEFRTTYKRRPAMMEELRGL
;
A
#
# COMPACT_ATOMS: atom_id res chain seq x y z
N ARG A 1 -17.17 27.72 -9.65
CA ARG A 1 -17.86 28.32 -10.81
C ARG A 1 -16.98 29.39 -11.50
N LYS A 2 -16.46 30.40 -10.77
CA LYS A 2 -15.60 31.47 -11.31
C LYS A 2 -14.27 30.93 -11.90
N VAL A 3 -13.61 30.00 -11.24
CA VAL A 3 -12.35 29.38 -11.74
C VAL A 3 -12.58 28.68 -13.08
N GLY A 4 -13.66 27.89 -13.22
CA GLY A 4 -13.95 27.22 -14.50
C GLY A 4 -14.24 28.19 -15.65
N GLN A 5 -14.85 29.35 -15.37
CA GLN A 5 -15.05 30.40 -16.36
C GLN A 5 -13.68 31.00 -16.79
N LEU A 6 -12.82 31.35 -15.84
CA LEU A 6 -11.49 31.90 -16.12
C LEU A 6 -10.62 30.91 -16.92
N GLN A 7 -10.72 29.62 -16.64
CA GLN A 7 -10.05 28.58 -17.43
C GLN A 7 -10.57 28.55 -18.88
N GLY A 8 -11.89 28.63 -19.09
CA GLY A 8 -12.48 28.70 -20.43
C GLY A 8 -12.10 29.94 -21.22
N GLU A 9 -11.79 31.03 -20.53
CA GLU A 9 -11.31 32.29 -21.10
C GLU A 9 -9.75 32.37 -21.21
N GLU A 10 -9.06 31.26 -20.90
CA GLU A 10 -7.58 31.16 -20.87
C GLU A 10 -6.90 32.16 -19.91
N LYS A 11 -7.62 32.72 -18.95
CA LYS A 11 -7.11 33.61 -17.89
C LYS A 11 -6.48 32.84 -16.75
N TYR A 12 -5.43 32.10 -17.06
CA TYR A 12 -4.80 31.15 -16.11
C TYR A 12 -4.18 31.82 -14.89
N VAL A 13 -3.63 33.01 -15.03
CA VAL A 13 -3.01 33.77 -13.93
C VAL A 13 -4.07 34.12 -12.88
N GLU A 14 -5.16 34.75 -13.30
CA GLU A 14 -6.27 35.11 -12.41
C GLU A 14 -6.93 33.87 -11.76
N ALA A 15 -7.04 32.75 -12.51
CA ALA A 15 -7.56 31.51 -11.99
C ALA A 15 -6.64 30.93 -10.90
N LEU A 16 -5.32 30.96 -11.11
CA LEU A 16 -4.33 30.48 -10.15
C LEU A 16 -4.28 31.32 -8.87
N GLU A 17 -4.39 32.66 -8.99
CA GLU A 17 -4.49 33.55 -7.83
C GLU A 17 -5.71 33.21 -6.97
N LEU A 18 -6.89 33.11 -7.60
CA LEU A 18 -8.13 32.75 -6.90
C LEU A 18 -8.05 31.37 -6.22
N LEU A 19 -7.40 30.40 -6.86
CA LEU A 19 -7.17 29.07 -6.28
C LEU A 19 -6.20 29.13 -5.09
N ASN A 20 -5.13 29.93 -5.19
CA ASN A 20 -4.16 30.07 -4.10
C ASN A 20 -4.83 30.67 -2.86
N ASP A 21 -5.60 31.75 -3.02
CA ASP A 21 -6.34 32.38 -1.91
C ASP A 21 -7.31 31.37 -1.26
N GLY A 22 -8.04 30.64 -2.09
CA GLY A 22 -8.95 29.61 -1.62
C GLY A 22 -8.24 28.49 -0.88
N ILE A 23 -7.11 28.00 -1.35
CA ILE A 23 -6.30 26.97 -0.68
C ILE A 23 -5.84 27.45 0.71
N VAL A 24 -5.42 28.71 0.83
CA VAL A 24 -5.04 29.31 2.13
C VAL A 24 -6.22 29.30 3.10
N ILE A 25 -7.40 29.75 2.65
CA ILE A 25 -8.61 29.76 3.46
C ILE A 25 -9.04 28.34 3.86
N ALA A 26 -8.99 27.39 2.93
CA ALA A 26 -9.34 25.99 3.22
C ALA A 26 -8.42 25.37 4.27
N LYS A 27 -7.11 25.66 4.21
CA LYS A 27 -6.13 25.22 5.22
C LYS A 27 -6.41 25.82 6.59
N GLN A 28 -6.65 27.12 6.67
CA GLN A 28 -6.96 27.80 7.94
C GLN A 28 -8.20 27.24 8.61
N ASN A 29 -9.19 26.81 7.82
CA ASN A 29 -10.46 26.26 8.31
C ASN A 29 -10.44 24.72 8.43
N ASN A 30 -9.30 24.06 8.22
CA ASN A 30 -9.14 22.58 8.22
C ASN A 30 -10.10 21.86 7.24
N HIS A 31 -10.42 22.47 6.11
CA HIS A 31 -11.26 21.92 5.05
C HIS A 31 -10.44 21.12 4.03
N ALA A 32 -9.85 20.01 4.46
CA ALA A 32 -8.93 19.19 3.64
C ALA A 32 -9.54 18.72 2.29
N GLY A 33 -10.84 18.44 2.24
CA GLY A 33 -11.55 18.07 1.01
C GLY A 33 -11.56 19.18 -0.03
N THR A 34 -11.86 20.42 0.42
CA THR A 34 -11.88 21.62 -0.43
C THR A 34 -10.47 22.00 -0.89
N GLU A 35 -9.49 21.93 0.03
CA GLU A 35 -8.09 22.16 -0.31
C GLU A 35 -7.63 21.20 -1.42
N ARG A 36 -7.91 19.90 -1.30
CA ARG A 36 -7.58 18.91 -2.31
C ARG A 36 -8.23 19.21 -3.65
N GLN A 37 -9.52 19.55 -3.67
CA GLN A 37 -10.24 19.87 -4.90
C GLN A 37 -9.60 21.06 -5.63
N TRP A 38 -9.21 22.10 -4.89
CA TRP A 38 -8.58 23.28 -5.49
C TRP A 38 -7.14 23.00 -5.95
N LEU A 39 -6.39 22.15 -5.24
CA LEU A 39 -5.09 21.67 -5.72
C LEU A 39 -5.23 20.85 -7.02
N GLU A 40 -6.28 20.03 -7.16
CA GLU A 40 -6.54 19.33 -8.42
C GLU A 40 -6.89 20.27 -9.57
N MET A 41 -7.66 21.32 -9.32
CA MET A 41 -7.95 22.35 -10.32
C MET A 41 -6.67 23.12 -10.72
N LYS A 42 -5.82 23.45 -9.76
CA LYS A 42 -4.51 24.06 -9.97
C LYS A 42 -3.60 23.18 -10.84
N LEU A 43 -3.56 21.87 -10.54
CA LEU A 43 -2.82 20.88 -11.32
C LEU A 43 -3.29 20.84 -12.78
N ALA A 44 -4.59 20.87 -13.03
CA ALA A 44 -5.14 20.87 -14.38
C ALA A 44 -4.69 22.09 -15.20
N ILE A 45 -4.60 23.28 -14.57
CA ILE A 45 -4.08 24.49 -15.22
C ILE A 45 -2.60 24.30 -15.58
N TYR A 46 -1.78 23.79 -14.66
CA TYR A 46 -0.36 23.57 -14.92
C TYR A 46 -0.10 22.51 -16.00
N GLU A 47 -0.97 21.51 -16.11
CA GLU A 47 -0.92 20.53 -17.20
C GLU A 47 -1.20 21.17 -18.56
N LEU A 48 -2.21 22.07 -18.65
CA LEU A 48 -2.47 22.85 -19.87
C LEU A 48 -1.28 23.74 -20.25
N GLN A 49 -0.63 24.34 -19.26
CA GLN A 49 0.56 25.18 -19.46
C GLN A 49 1.85 24.36 -19.68
N LYS A 50 1.82 23.04 -19.55
CA LYS A 50 3.00 22.14 -19.61
C LYS A 50 4.11 22.57 -18.62
N ASN A 51 3.73 23.10 -17.47
CA ASN A 51 4.65 23.59 -16.45
C ASN A 51 5.08 22.41 -15.52
N SER A 52 6.11 21.67 -15.94
CA SER A 52 6.59 20.48 -15.23
C SER A 52 6.98 20.76 -13.79
N LYS A 53 7.58 21.91 -13.49
CA LYS A 53 7.96 22.28 -12.12
C LYS A 53 6.74 22.35 -11.19
N GLU A 54 5.71 23.06 -11.60
CA GLU A 54 4.51 23.24 -10.80
C GLU A 54 3.65 21.96 -10.75
N ILE A 55 3.67 21.14 -11.82
CA ILE A 55 3.06 19.81 -11.83
C ILE A 55 3.71 18.95 -10.75
N ILE A 56 5.05 18.88 -10.68
CA ILE A 56 5.79 18.10 -9.68
C ILE A 56 5.41 18.54 -8.25
N GLU A 57 5.47 19.83 -7.96
CA GLU A 57 5.18 20.35 -6.62
C GLU A 57 3.72 20.10 -6.19
N THR A 58 2.77 20.30 -7.11
CA THR A 58 1.35 20.09 -6.83
C THR A 58 1.04 18.60 -6.66
N CYS A 59 1.56 17.75 -7.55
CA CYS A 59 1.40 16.29 -7.44
C CYS A 59 2.04 15.73 -6.16
N ARG A 60 3.22 16.23 -5.76
CA ARG A 60 3.88 15.84 -4.51
C ARG A 60 3.00 16.18 -3.30
N THR A 61 2.45 17.38 -3.27
CA THR A 61 1.55 17.82 -2.19
C THR A 61 0.31 16.92 -2.11
N LEU A 62 -0.34 16.68 -3.25
CA LEU A 62 -1.51 15.79 -3.34
C LEU A 62 -1.19 14.35 -2.98
N PHE A 63 -0.04 13.82 -3.38
CA PHE A 63 0.40 12.48 -3.04
C PHE A 63 0.56 12.30 -1.53
N ILE A 64 1.24 13.22 -0.87
CA ILE A 64 1.48 13.17 0.58
C ILE A 64 0.16 13.31 1.35
N ALA A 65 -0.69 14.27 0.98
CA ALA A 65 -1.97 14.51 1.62
C ALA A 65 -2.94 13.33 1.52
N ASN A 66 -2.85 12.53 0.46
CA ASN A 66 -3.70 11.33 0.25
C ASN A 66 -3.06 10.02 0.74
N SER A 67 -2.01 10.08 1.54
CA SER A 67 -1.29 8.88 2.03
C SER A 67 -0.82 7.95 0.90
N GLY A 68 -0.46 8.53 -0.24
CA GLY A 68 -0.12 7.85 -1.47
C GLY A 68 -1.29 7.78 -2.47
N SER A 69 -0.98 7.91 -3.75
CA SER A 69 -1.95 7.76 -4.84
C SER A 69 -1.24 7.40 -6.14
N MET A 70 -1.64 6.30 -6.78
CA MET A 70 -1.11 5.88 -8.07
C MET A 70 -1.31 6.93 -9.17
N LYS A 71 -2.40 7.73 -9.10
CA LYS A 71 -2.65 8.83 -10.03
C LYS A 71 -1.50 9.84 -10.01
N TYR A 72 -1.12 10.31 -8.82
CA TYR A 72 -0.07 11.32 -8.68
C TYR A 72 1.34 10.74 -8.81
N TYR A 73 1.53 9.49 -8.38
CA TYR A 73 2.78 8.75 -8.63
C TYR A 73 3.11 8.69 -10.12
N LYS A 74 2.16 8.29 -10.97
CA LYS A 74 2.37 8.22 -12.42
C LYS A 74 2.76 9.58 -13.02
N LYS A 75 2.02 10.64 -12.66
CA LYS A 75 2.32 12.00 -13.12
C LYS A 75 3.70 12.49 -12.67
N LEU A 76 4.10 12.18 -11.44
CA LEU A 76 5.42 12.50 -10.93
C LEU A 76 6.51 11.76 -11.71
N LYS A 77 6.31 10.46 -11.98
CA LYS A 77 7.27 9.65 -12.75
C LYS A 77 7.47 10.14 -14.18
N GLU A 78 6.43 10.72 -14.78
CA GLU A 78 6.48 11.32 -16.13
C GLU A 78 7.20 12.68 -16.15
N ASN A 79 7.25 13.42 -15.05
CA ASN A 79 7.73 14.80 -15.00
C ASN A 79 9.08 14.93 -14.27
N VAL A 80 9.44 14.04 -13.37
CA VAL A 80 10.73 14.04 -12.65
C VAL A 80 11.80 13.37 -13.51
N PRO A 81 13.02 13.96 -13.64
CA PRO A 81 14.13 13.33 -14.33
C PRO A 81 14.45 11.92 -13.82
N SER A 82 14.74 11.01 -14.74
CA SER A 82 14.92 9.58 -14.42
C SER A 82 16.10 9.31 -13.49
N ASP A 83 17.15 10.10 -13.56
CA ASP A 83 18.34 10.02 -12.70
C ASP A 83 18.07 10.52 -11.27
N GLU A 84 17.09 11.42 -11.10
CA GLU A 84 16.66 11.93 -9.79
C GLU A 84 15.51 11.12 -9.18
N TRP A 85 14.81 10.32 -9.99
CA TRP A 85 13.53 9.70 -9.64
C TRP A 85 13.58 8.88 -8.34
N LYS A 86 14.55 7.99 -8.21
CA LYS A 86 14.65 7.11 -7.02
C LYS A 86 14.79 7.92 -5.74
N THR A 87 15.67 8.90 -5.73
CA THR A 87 15.91 9.76 -4.57
C THR A 87 14.69 10.62 -4.25
N PHE A 88 14.04 11.16 -5.27
CA PHE A 88 12.80 11.93 -5.14
C PHE A 88 11.68 11.09 -4.53
N LEU A 89 11.45 9.88 -5.06
CA LEU A 89 10.43 8.96 -4.60
C LEU A 89 10.61 8.61 -3.12
N HIS A 90 11.80 8.20 -2.72
CA HIS A 90 12.09 7.85 -1.32
C HIS A 90 11.88 9.03 -0.37
N ARG A 91 12.32 10.24 -0.74
CA ARG A 91 12.07 11.46 0.05
C ARG A 91 10.59 11.80 0.16
N MET A 92 9.82 11.56 -0.89
CA MET A 92 8.37 11.78 -0.90
C MET A 92 7.65 10.78 0.00
N ILE A 93 7.94 9.48 -0.15
CA ILE A 93 7.33 8.41 0.65
C ILE A 93 7.65 8.59 2.14
N ALA A 94 8.85 9.05 2.48
CA ALA A 94 9.24 9.31 3.87
C ALA A 94 8.35 10.39 4.56
N LYS A 95 7.69 11.25 3.80
CA LYS A 95 6.75 12.27 4.31
C LYS A 95 5.31 11.78 4.43
N VAL A 96 5.00 10.59 3.92
CA VAL A 96 3.65 10.02 4.01
C VAL A 96 3.44 9.50 5.44
N LYS A 97 2.43 10.07 6.13
CA LYS A 97 2.15 9.77 7.53
C LYS A 97 1.71 8.31 7.74
N TYR A 98 0.88 7.79 6.83
CA TYR A 98 0.38 6.42 6.87
C TYR A 98 0.79 5.69 5.59
N ARG A 99 1.56 4.62 5.74
CA ARG A 99 2.00 3.79 4.61
C ARG A 99 0.87 2.86 4.17
N SER A 100 0.04 3.36 3.27
CA SER A 100 -1.07 2.60 2.66
C SER A 100 -0.56 1.46 1.75
N GLU A 101 -1.46 0.57 1.33
CA GLU A 101 -1.16 -0.47 0.33
C GLU A 101 -0.65 0.13 -1.00
N VAL A 102 -1.08 1.34 -1.35
CA VAL A 102 -0.57 2.05 -2.53
C VAL A 102 0.95 2.24 -2.48
N ILE A 103 1.53 2.43 -1.29
CA ILE A 103 2.99 2.51 -1.13
C ILE A 103 3.66 1.17 -1.43
N ALA A 104 3.04 0.06 -1.01
CA ALA A 104 3.52 -1.28 -1.33
C ALA A 104 3.44 -1.56 -2.84
N ASP A 105 2.34 -1.18 -3.48
CA ASP A 105 2.18 -1.28 -4.94
C ASP A 105 3.25 -0.48 -5.69
N ILE A 106 3.60 0.71 -5.19
CA ILE A 106 4.68 1.53 -5.76
C ILE A 106 6.04 0.82 -5.60
N PHE A 107 6.36 0.30 -4.42
CA PHE A 107 7.61 -0.46 -4.22
C PHE A 107 7.69 -1.68 -5.14
N GLU A 108 6.58 -2.38 -5.36
CA GLU A 108 6.52 -3.50 -6.29
C GLU A 108 6.78 -3.06 -7.74
N VAL A 109 6.11 -2.00 -8.21
CA VAL A 109 6.29 -1.44 -9.57
C VAL A 109 7.73 -0.95 -9.79
N GLU A 110 8.34 -0.35 -8.77
CA GLU A 110 9.73 0.12 -8.82
C GLU A 110 10.76 -1.00 -8.55
N LYS A 111 10.31 -2.23 -8.24
CA LYS A 111 11.15 -3.39 -7.87
C LYS A 111 12.03 -3.11 -6.63
N GLU A 112 11.58 -2.24 -5.75
CA GLU A 112 12.22 -1.92 -4.47
C GLU A 112 11.80 -2.97 -3.41
N TYR A 113 12.22 -4.22 -3.63
CA TYR A 113 11.75 -5.36 -2.84
C TYR A 113 12.20 -5.33 -1.37
N ASP A 114 13.35 -4.72 -1.06
CA ASP A 114 13.79 -4.54 0.33
C ASP A 114 12.87 -3.57 1.08
N GLU A 115 12.43 -2.50 0.43
CA GLU A 115 11.48 -1.56 1.01
C GLU A 115 10.08 -2.19 1.13
N LEU A 116 9.68 -3.01 0.15
CA LEU A 116 8.45 -3.78 0.21
C LEU A 116 8.47 -4.78 1.38
N LEU A 117 9.60 -5.48 1.58
CA LEU A 117 9.78 -6.37 2.73
C LEU A 117 9.67 -5.62 4.06
N LYS A 118 10.33 -4.45 4.19
CA LYS A 118 10.20 -3.60 5.38
C LYS A 118 8.75 -3.17 5.62
N TRP A 119 8.01 -2.84 4.55
CA TRP A 119 6.59 -2.51 4.66
C TRP A 119 5.75 -3.71 5.13
N ILE A 120 5.99 -4.92 4.61
CA ILE A 120 5.32 -6.14 5.05
C ILE A 120 5.55 -6.36 6.55
N ILE A 121 6.79 -6.17 7.03
CA ILE A 121 7.18 -6.41 8.44
C ILE A 121 6.62 -5.33 9.38
N SER A 122 6.36 -4.13 8.91
CA SER A 122 6.05 -2.96 9.74
C SER A 122 4.81 -3.08 10.63
N GLU A 123 3.89 -3.98 10.31
CA GLU A 123 2.68 -4.26 11.09
C GLU A 123 2.47 -5.75 11.27
N SER A 124 2.40 -6.21 12.52
CA SER A 124 2.18 -7.63 12.84
C SER A 124 0.73 -8.06 12.60
N TYR A 125 -0.25 -7.18 12.81
CA TYR A 125 -1.67 -7.56 12.77
C TYR A 125 -2.15 -8.06 11.40
N ASN A 126 -1.71 -7.44 10.30
CA ASN A 126 -2.09 -7.80 8.93
C ASN A 126 -0.96 -8.51 8.16
N ARG A 127 0.12 -8.91 8.83
CA ARG A 127 1.32 -9.39 8.14
C ARG A 127 1.10 -10.64 7.32
N ILE A 128 0.30 -11.61 7.79
CA ILE A 128 -0.06 -12.81 7.02
C ILE A 128 -0.67 -12.40 5.68
N ILE A 129 -1.66 -11.52 5.70
CA ILE A 129 -2.35 -11.06 4.48
C ILE A 129 -1.38 -10.34 3.54
N ARG A 130 -0.48 -9.49 4.08
CA ARG A 130 0.55 -8.81 3.30
C ARG A 130 1.53 -9.78 2.67
N ILE A 131 1.99 -10.80 3.40
CA ILE A 131 2.87 -11.86 2.88
C ILE A 131 2.18 -12.56 1.71
N LEU A 132 0.94 -12.99 1.87
CA LEU A 132 0.22 -13.73 0.82
C LEU A 132 -0.08 -12.87 -0.41
N ASN A 133 -0.42 -11.58 -0.22
CA ASN A 133 -0.77 -10.68 -1.33
C ASN A 133 0.45 -10.22 -2.13
N TYR A 134 1.59 -9.96 -1.49
CA TYR A 134 2.77 -9.38 -2.13
C TYR A 134 3.91 -10.37 -2.33
N GLY A 135 4.07 -11.34 -1.42
CA GLY A 135 5.23 -12.21 -1.40
C GLY A 135 5.42 -13.06 -2.66
N LEU A 136 4.34 -13.55 -3.28
CA LEU A 136 4.41 -14.32 -4.52
C LEU A 136 4.88 -13.50 -5.73
N ARG A 137 4.75 -12.17 -5.67
CA ARG A 137 5.20 -11.24 -6.69
C ARG A 137 6.64 -10.77 -6.49
N MET A 138 7.20 -11.08 -5.32
CA MET A 138 8.61 -10.82 -5.01
C MET A 138 9.52 -11.92 -5.59
N PRO A 139 10.80 -11.62 -5.85
CA PRO A 139 11.79 -12.62 -6.24
C PRO A 139 11.91 -13.77 -5.23
N LYS A 140 12.21 -14.99 -5.74
CA LYS A 140 12.23 -16.23 -4.94
C LYS A 140 13.18 -16.20 -3.73
N ASN A 141 14.23 -15.40 -3.78
CA ASN A 141 15.17 -15.22 -2.67
C ASN A 141 14.55 -14.58 -1.42
N TYR A 142 13.39 -13.90 -1.55
CA TYR A 142 12.62 -13.37 -0.40
C TYR A 142 11.69 -14.40 0.22
N HIS A 143 11.36 -15.49 -0.49
CA HIS A 143 10.33 -16.44 -0.06
C HIS A 143 10.65 -17.12 1.28
N SER A 144 11.93 -17.48 1.54
CA SER A 144 12.31 -18.09 2.80
C SER A 144 12.01 -17.19 4.00
N ALA A 145 12.48 -15.93 3.95
CA ALA A 145 12.25 -14.96 5.01
C ALA A 145 10.75 -14.69 5.25
N LEU A 146 9.95 -14.60 4.16
CA LEU A 146 8.51 -14.41 4.25
C LEU A 146 7.80 -15.61 4.85
N LEU A 147 8.23 -16.84 4.50
CA LEU A 147 7.67 -18.07 5.08
C LEU A 147 8.02 -18.26 6.56
N ASP A 148 9.21 -17.83 6.99
CA ASP A 148 9.59 -17.85 8.40
C ASP A 148 8.69 -16.91 9.23
N LEU A 149 8.44 -15.71 8.72
CA LEU A 149 7.49 -14.75 9.33
C LEU A 149 6.06 -15.30 9.34
N PHE A 150 5.63 -15.88 8.22
CA PHE A 150 4.33 -16.51 8.11
C PHE A 150 4.15 -17.62 9.14
N ALA A 151 5.16 -18.48 9.34
CA ALA A 151 5.12 -19.57 10.30
C ALA A 151 4.97 -19.09 11.75
N VAL A 152 5.60 -17.97 12.10
CA VAL A 152 5.44 -17.35 13.43
C VAL A 152 4.01 -16.79 13.58
N ASP A 153 3.55 -16.03 12.60
CA ASP A 153 2.27 -15.33 12.69
C ASP A 153 1.07 -16.27 12.64
N ILE A 154 1.11 -17.33 11.81
CA ILE A 154 0.01 -18.30 11.72
C ILE A 154 -0.14 -19.08 13.04
N LYS A 155 0.95 -19.37 13.75
CA LYS A 155 0.91 -19.98 15.06
C LYS A 155 0.27 -19.03 16.08
N ALA A 156 0.75 -17.80 16.16
CA ALA A 156 0.19 -16.79 17.05
C ALA A 156 -1.30 -16.54 16.77
N TYR A 157 -1.71 -16.50 15.51
CA TYR A 157 -3.12 -16.38 15.11
C TYR A 157 -3.95 -17.57 15.57
N THR A 158 -3.40 -18.80 15.45
CA THR A 158 -4.07 -20.05 15.85
C THR A 158 -4.23 -20.19 17.37
N GLU A 159 -3.28 -19.64 18.13
CA GLU A 159 -3.31 -19.65 19.60
C GLU A 159 -4.29 -18.65 20.20
N ASN A 160 -4.75 -17.67 19.41
CA ASN A 160 -5.67 -16.64 19.87
C ASN A 160 -7.01 -17.27 20.29
N LYS A 161 -7.30 -17.24 21.61
CA LYS A 161 -8.46 -17.88 22.24
C LYS A 161 -9.80 -17.20 21.94
N PHE A 162 -9.80 -16.00 21.40
CA PHE A 162 -11.03 -15.21 21.16
C PHE A 162 -11.77 -15.61 19.89
N ASN A 163 -11.13 -16.34 18.96
CA ASN A 163 -11.70 -16.72 17.67
C ASN A 163 -11.64 -18.24 17.48
N ILE A 164 -12.38 -19.02 18.29
CA ILE A 164 -12.41 -20.48 18.18
C ILE A 164 -13.69 -20.89 17.47
N GLY A 165 -13.61 -21.28 16.19
CA GLY A 165 -14.75 -21.76 15.42
C GLY A 165 -14.36 -22.26 14.04
N ARG A 166 -15.25 -23.00 13.36
CA ARG A 166 -14.99 -23.57 12.03
C ARG A 166 -14.50 -22.52 11.04
N LYS A 167 -15.10 -21.33 11.00
CA LYS A 167 -14.72 -20.24 10.11
C LYS A 167 -13.25 -19.78 10.32
N HIS A 168 -12.80 -19.75 11.58
CA HIS A 168 -11.42 -19.44 11.91
C HIS A 168 -10.46 -20.52 11.37
N TYR A 169 -10.82 -21.81 11.52
CA TYR A 169 -10.01 -22.91 11.00
C TYR A 169 -9.97 -22.95 9.47
N GLN A 170 -11.07 -22.60 8.81
CA GLN A 170 -11.13 -22.43 7.36
C GLN A 170 -10.17 -21.33 6.88
N THR A 171 -10.14 -20.21 7.58
CA THR A 171 -9.18 -19.13 7.26
C THR A 171 -7.74 -19.60 7.39
N ILE A 172 -7.41 -20.34 8.47
CA ILE A 172 -6.07 -20.91 8.67
C ILE A 172 -5.73 -21.88 7.53
N ALA A 173 -6.65 -22.80 7.18
CA ALA A 173 -6.44 -23.76 6.11
C ALA A 173 -6.24 -23.08 4.75
N GLN A 174 -7.01 -22.05 4.45
CA GLN A 174 -6.88 -21.24 3.25
C GLN A 174 -5.50 -20.57 3.18
N TRP A 175 -5.05 -19.92 4.25
CA TRP A 175 -3.74 -19.26 4.28
C TRP A 175 -2.58 -20.25 4.15
N LEU A 176 -2.69 -21.42 4.77
CA LEU A 176 -1.72 -22.51 4.62
C LEU A 176 -1.70 -23.03 3.16
N HIS A 177 -2.86 -23.13 2.52
CA HIS A 177 -2.95 -23.53 1.11
C HIS A 177 -2.25 -22.50 0.20
N GLU A 178 -2.49 -21.21 0.39
CA GLU A 178 -1.82 -20.14 -0.37
C GLU A 178 -0.30 -20.15 -0.10
N ALA A 179 0.15 -20.38 1.12
CA ALA A 179 1.55 -20.43 1.47
C ALA A 179 2.33 -21.56 0.75
N LYS A 180 1.66 -22.66 0.34
CA LYS A 180 2.29 -23.72 -0.48
C LYS A 180 2.81 -23.23 -1.83
N ARG A 181 2.29 -22.12 -2.35
CA ARG A 181 2.68 -21.56 -3.65
C ARG A 181 4.06 -20.89 -3.62
N PHE A 182 4.57 -20.58 -2.43
CA PHE A 182 5.92 -20.05 -2.26
C PHE A 182 6.98 -21.10 -2.49
N THR A 183 8.15 -20.70 -2.95
CA THR A 183 9.31 -21.61 -3.01
C THR A 183 9.66 -22.10 -1.60
N GLY A 184 9.62 -23.39 -1.38
CA GLY A 184 9.79 -24.00 -0.04
C GLY A 184 8.51 -24.07 0.80
N GLY A 185 7.41 -23.47 0.31
CA GLY A 185 6.15 -23.37 1.05
C GLY A 185 5.53 -24.72 1.42
N THR A 186 5.57 -25.69 0.52
CA THR A 186 5.04 -27.05 0.80
C THR A 186 5.69 -27.68 2.04
N MET A 187 7.01 -27.56 2.18
CA MET A 187 7.76 -28.10 3.32
C MET A 187 7.41 -27.38 4.62
N ILE A 188 7.36 -26.06 4.59
CA ILE A 188 6.99 -25.23 5.76
C ILE A 188 5.56 -25.53 6.21
N VAL A 189 4.61 -25.59 5.26
CA VAL A 189 3.21 -25.91 5.56
C VAL A 189 3.06 -27.32 6.13
N ALA A 190 3.75 -28.32 5.57
CA ALA A 190 3.71 -29.70 6.13
C ALA A 190 4.20 -29.73 7.59
N ARG A 191 5.27 -28.99 7.91
CA ARG A 191 5.76 -28.85 9.29
C ARG A 191 4.70 -28.21 10.20
N ILE A 192 4.12 -27.08 9.80
CA ILE A 192 3.11 -26.36 10.58
C ILE A 192 1.88 -27.26 10.82
N VAL A 193 1.39 -27.93 9.78
CA VAL A 193 0.24 -28.85 9.87
C VAL A 193 0.52 -30.02 10.81
N GLY A 194 1.74 -30.58 10.75
CA GLY A 194 2.18 -31.63 11.68
C GLY A 194 2.15 -31.17 13.14
N GLU A 195 2.68 -29.99 13.41
CA GLU A 195 2.64 -29.35 14.74
C GLU A 195 1.18 -29.12 15.19
N PHE A 196 0.32 -28.58 14.31
CA PHE A 196 -1.09 -28.31 14.64
C PHE A 196 -1.88 -29.59 14.91
N ARG A 197 -1.65 -30.67 14.14
CA ARG A 197 -2.27 -32.00 14.38
C ARG A 197 -1.89 -32.55 15.73
N THR A 198 -0.69 -32.35 16.20
CA THR A 198 -0.22 -32.80 17.52
C THR A 198 -0.81 -31.94 18.64
N THR A 199 -0.67 -30.60 18.50
CA THR A 199 -1.05 -29.63 19.55
C THR A 199 -2.56 -29.56 19.73
N TYR A 200 -3.31 -29.56 18.62
CA TYR A 200 -4.76 -29.33 18.60
C TYR A 200 -5.58 -30.58 18.29
N LYS A 201 -5.04 -31.78 18.54
CA LYS A 201 -5.72 -33.07 18.28
C LYS A 201 -7.15 -33.18 18.84
N ARG A 202 -7.47 -32.42 19.91
CA ARG A 202 -8.80 -32.38 20.53
C ARG A 202 -9.77 -31.41 19.87
N ARG A 203 -9.40 -30.76 18.76
CA ARG A 203 -10.24 -29.82 17.99
C ARG A 203 -10.70 -30.48 16.68
N PRO A 204 -11.78 -31.32 16.66
CA PRO A 204 -12.15 -32.11 15.48
C PRO A 204 -12.42 -31.26 14.24
N ALA A 205 -13.09 -30.10 14.38
CA ALA A 205 -13.35 -29.21 13.27
C ALA A 205 -12.06 -28.64 12.64
N MET A 206 -11.02 -28.38 13.45
CA MET A 206 -9.72 -27.97 12.92
C MET A 206 -9.03 -29.12 12.18
N MET A 207 -9.08 -30.33 12.73
CA MET A 207 -8.50 -31.52 12.09
C MET A 207 -9.17 -31.82 10.74
N GLU A 208 -10.46 -31.55 10.61
CA GLU A 208 -11.22 -31.70 9.39
C GLU A 208 -10.72 -30.71 8.32
N GLU A 209 -10.61 -29.41 8.66
CA GLU A 209 -10.12 -28.36 7.74
C GLU A 209 -8.65 -28.57 7.32
N LEU A 210 -7.83 -29.19 8.17
CA LEU A 210 -6.42 -29.49 7.86
C LEU A 210 -6.23 -30.83 7.10
N ARG A 211 -7.31 -31.57 6.79
CA ARG A 211 -7.21 -32.94 6.22
C ARG A 211 -6.61 -32.95 4.82
N GLY A 212 -6.83 -31.89 4.01
CA GLY A 212 -6.33 -31.75 2.65
C GLY A 212 -4.96 -31.07 2.52
N LEU A 213 -4.32 -30.74 3.65
CA LEU A 213 -3.03 -30.04 3.74
C LEU A 213 -1.94 -31.02 4.16
#